data_f1c5799eff662b7b1d16fcd0dc7b3701
#
_entry.id   f1c5799eff662b7b1d16fcd0dc7b3701
#
_cell.length_a   1.000
_cell.length_b   1.000
_cell.length_c   1.000
_cell.angle_alpha   90.00
_cell.angle_beta   90.00
_cell.angle_gamma   90.00
#
_symmetry.space_group_name_H-M   'P 1'
#
loop_
_entity.id
_entity.type
_entity.pdbx_description
1 polymer ?
#
loop_
_entity_poly.entity_id
_entity_poly.type
_entity_poly.pdbx_seq_one_letter_code
_entity_poly.pdbx_strand_id
1 'polypeptide(L)'
;MKQPVITLDDGAKDVGLAEMLFNLLRQNLEQRPQKLSSFEALHSNVVIVARDIDITITLAFRKGELTIYNGIVGEADLKIIADHDGILDLSLINIFLGLPNYFDKVGRGILKRLLLGSLRIKGLLKHPLQLTHLTKLFSVN
;
A
#
# COMPACT_ATOMS: atom_id res chain seq x y z
N MET A 1 -7.70 23.45 3.51
CA MET A 1 -7.08 22.18 3.07
C MET A 1 -6.69 21.33 4.27
N LYS A 2 -7.21 20.12 4.33
CA LYS A 2 -6.93 19.23 5.44
C LYS A 2 -5.52 18.64 5.28
N GLN A 3 -4.67 18.74 6.29
CA GLN A 3 -3.36 18.13 6.29
C GLN A 3 -3.51 16.61 6.38
N PRO A 4 -2.73 15.81 5.61
CA PRO A 4 -2.74 14.37 5.76
C PRO A 4 -2.16 13.97 7.12
N VAL A 5 -2.83 13.02 7.78
CA VAL A 5 -2.40 12.52 9.09
C VAL A 5 -2.03 11.05 8.94
N ILE A 6 -0.76 10.73 9.20
CA ILE A 6 -0.27 9.35 9.22
C ILE A 6 0.25 9.07 10.62
N THR A 7 -0.32 8.04 11.25
CA THR A 7 0.04 7.64 12.61
C THR A 7 0.58 6.21 12.61
N LEU A 8 1.69 6.01 13.28
CA LEU A 8 2.23 4.69 13.54
C LEU A 8 1.80 4.28 14.94
N ASP A 9 0.94 3.26 15.03
CA ASP A 9 0.45 2.77 16.32
C ASP A 9 1.61 2.30 17.21
N ASP A 10 1.48 2.45 18.52
CA ASP A 10 2.55 2.08 19.45
C ASP A 10 3.01 0.62 19.29
N GLY A 11 2.08 -0.29 19.02
CA GLY A 11 2.41 -1.70 18.78
C GLY A 11 3.15 -1.96 17.47
N ALA A 12 3.20 -0.98 16.57
CA ALA A 12 3.87 -1.11 15.27
C ALA A 12 5.23 -0.39 15.22
N LYS A 13 5.59 0.37 16.24
CA LYS A 13 6.80 1.19 16.21
C LYS A 13 8.10 0.39 16.07
N ASP A 14 8.11 -0.85 16.57
CA ASP A 14 9.28 -1.74 16.48
C ASP A 14 9.18 -2.72 15.30
N VAL A 15 8.18 -2.57 14.45
CA VAL A 15 7.99 -3.40 13.26
C VAL A 15 8.63 -2.70 12.07
N GLY A 16 9.76 -3.22 11.58
CA GLY A 16 10.55 -2.57 10.53
C GLY A 16 9.76 -2.28 9.25
N LEU A 17 8.91 -3.22 8.81
CA LEU A 17 8.07 -3.00 7.62
C LEU A 17 7.07 -1.86 7.83
N ALA A 18 6.46 -1.78 9.02
CA ALA A 18 5.52 -0.72 9.34
C ALA A 18 6.19 0.65 9.35
N GLU A 19 7.37 0.74 9.95
CA GLU A 19 8.16 1.98 9.98
C GLU A 19 8.58 2.39 8.57
N MET A 20 9.03 1.44 7.76
CA MET A 20 9.41 1.70 6.38
C MET A 20 8.25 2.26 5.57
N LEU A 21 7.07 1.64 5.67
CA LEU A 21 5.88 2.12 4.95
C LEU A 21 5.41 3.48 5.47
N PHE A 22 5.48 3.70 6.78
CA PHE A 22 5.18 5.00 7.38
C PHE A 22 6.04 6.10 6.75
N ASN A 23 7.34 5.88 6.68
CA ASN A 23 8.28 6.84 6.11
C ASN A 23 8.07 7.01 4.60
N LEU A 24 7.84 5.91 3.88
CA LEU A 24 7.60 5.93 2.45
C LEU A 24 6.35 6.76 2.10
N LEU A 25 5.25 6.49 2.77
CA LEU A 25 3.98 7.17 2.47
C LEU A 25 4.04 8.64 2.85
N ARG A 26 4.65 8.96 3.99
CA ARG A 26 4.85 10.36 4.39
C ARG A 26 5.69 11.10 3.36
N GLN A 27 6.79 10.51 2.93
CA GLN A 27 7.67 11.11 1.93
C GLN A 27 6.95 11.29 0.59
N ASN A 28 6.20 10.29 0.16
CA ASN A 28 5.44 10.37 -1.10
C ASN A 28 4.43 11.53 -1.08
N LEU A 29 3.74 11.72 0.03
CA LEU A 29 2.78 12.81 0.15
C LEU A 29 3.46 14.19 0.21
N GLU A 30 4.61 14.29 0.88
CA GLU A 30 5.37 15.53 0.95
C GLU A 30 5.97 15.93 -0.39
N GLN A 31 6.55 14.97 -1.11
CA GLN A 31 7.26 15.23 -2.37
C GLN A 31 6.35 15.28 -3.59
N ARG A 32 5.19 14.64 -3.51
CA ARG A 32 4.25 14.53 -4.62
C ARG A 32 2.83 14.88 -4.16
N PRO A 33 2.52 16.19 -4.01
CA PRO A 33 1.21 16.62 -3.50
C PRO A 33 0.01 16.09 -4.30
N GLN A 34 0.21 15.73 -5.58
CA GLN A 34 -0.85 15.15 -6.40
C GLN A 34 -1.35 13.80 -5.86
N LYS A 35 -0.57 13.12 -5.01
CA LYS A 35 -0.98 11.86 -4.39
C LYS A 35 -1.98 12.06 -3.25
N LEU A 36 -2.16 13.29 -2.79
CA LEU A 36 -3.11 13.59 -1.73
C LEU A 36 -4.54 13.21 -2.11
N SER A 37 -4.92 13.38 -3.37
CA SER A 37 -6.26 13.00 -3.84
C SER A 37 -6.50 11.50 -3.71
N SER A 38 -5.50 10.67 -4.03
CA SER A 38 -5.60 9.22 -3.83
C SER A 38 -5.64 8.85 -2.35
N PHE A 39 -4.87 9.54 -1.53
CA PHE A 39 -4.86 9.33 -0.09
C PHE A 39 -6.23 9.65 0.52
N GLU A 40 -6.82 10.78 0.13
CA GLU A 40 -8.14 11.19 0.63
C GLU A 40 -9.27 10.29 0.12
N ALA A 41 -9.10 9.65 -1.05
CA ALA A 41 -10.08 8.72 -1.60
C ALA A 41 -10.06 7.36 -0.92
N LEU A 42 -8.97 7.02 -0.21
CA LEU A 42 -8.85 5.73 0.46
C LEU A 42 -9.69 5.68 1.72
N HIS A 43 -10.54 4.65 1.79
CA HIS A 43 -11.44 4.39 2.90
C HIS A 43 -11.57 2.87 3.04
N SER A 44 -10.53 2.23 3.58
CA SER A 44 -10.48 0.78 3.67
C SER A 44 -9.41 0.32 4.65
N ASN A 45 -9.57 -0.88 5.14
CA ASN A 45 -8.54 -1.59 5.89
C ASN A 45 -7.74 -2.46 4.92
N VAL A 46 -6.46 -2.20 4.81
CA VAL A 46 -5.55 -2.94 3.95
C VAL A 46 -4.60 -3.74 4.83
N VAL A 47 -4.67 -5.06 4.72
CA VAL A 47 -3.77 -5.96 5.45
C VAL A 47 -2.63 -6.35 4.53
N ILE A 48 -1.39 -6.19 4.99
CA ILE A 48 -0.20 -6.57 4.25
C ILE A 48 0.50 -7.69 5.02
N VAL A 49 0.70 -8.81 4.32
CA VAL A 49 1.39 -9.99 4.87
C VAL A 49 2.69 -10.18 4.11
N ALA A 50 3.82 -9.98 4.79
CA ALA A 50 5.15 -10.28 4.27
C ALA A 50 5.55 -11.65 4.77
N ARG A 51 5.38 -12.67 3.91
CA ARG A 51 5.50 -14.09 4.30
C ARG A 51 6.91 -14.49 4.68
N ASP A 52 7.91 -13.97 3.97
CA ASP A 52 9.32 -14.35 4.16
C ASP A 52 9.90 -13.84 5.49
N ILE A 53 9.32 -12.77 6.04
CA ILE A 53 9.75 -12.19 7.32
C ILE A 53 8.71 -12.34 8.43
N ASP A 54 7.61 -13.05 8.13
CA ASP A 54 6.52 -13.36 9.07
C ASP A 54 5.98 -12.12 9.78
N ILE A 55 5.70 -11.08 8.99
CA ILE A 55 5.14 -9.82 9.48
C ILE A 55 3.79 -9.56 8.81
N THR A 56 2.80 -9.23 9.63
CA THR A 56 1.48 -8.78 9.16
C THR A 56 1.20 -7.43 9.77
N ILE A 57 0.78 -6.47 8.94
CA ILE A 57 0.40 -5.13 9.38
C ILE A 57 -0.94 -4.75 8.77
N THR A 58 -1.63 -3.81 9.40
CA THR A 58 -2.89 -3.25 8.90
C THR A 58 -2.71 -1.76 8.65
N LEU A 59 -3.08 -1.33 7.45
CA LEU A 59 -3.16 0.07 7.07
C LEU A 59 -4.63 0.47 7.11
N ALA A 60 -5.03 1.22 8.13
CA ALA A 60 -6.42 1.67 8.27
C ALA A 60 -6.56 3.08 7.68
N PHE A 61 -7.09 3.15 6.46
CA PHE A 61 -7.34 4.40 5.76
C PHE A 61 -8.72 4.93 6.07
N ARG A 62 -8.81 6.22 6.39
CA ARG A 62 -10.08 6.91 6.71
C ARG A 62 -10.06 8.31 6.13
N LYS A 63 -10.17 8.43 4.80
CA LYS A 63 -10.34 9.69 4.06
C LYS A 63 -9.40 10.80 4.55
N GLY A 64 -8.11 10.66 4.29
CA GLY A 64 -7.11 11.63 4.68
C GLY A 64 -6.40 11.32 5.99
N GLU A 65 -6.74 10.20 6.61
CA GLU A 65 -6.07 9.71 7.81
C GLU A 65 -5.65 8.26 7.62
N LEU A 66 -4.48 7.93 8.09
CA LEU A 66 -3.96 6.57 8.06
C LEU A 66 -3.37 6.22 9.41
N THR A 67 -3.75 5.07 9.93
CA THR A 67 -3.08 4.48 11.10
C THR A 67 -2.51 3.12 10.70
N ILE A 68 -1.26 2.88 11.06
CA ILE A 68 -0.57 1.61 10.78
C ILE A 68 -0.49 0.81 12.06
N TYR A 69 -1.03 -0.40 12.04
CA TYR A 69 -1.08 -1.32 13.18
C TYR A 69 -0.22 -2.55 12.94
N ASN A 70 0.34 -3.11 14.01
CA ASN A 70 0.93 -4.45 13.97
C ASN A 70 -0.20 -5.48 14.04
N GLY A 71 -0.11 -6.51 13.17
CA GLY A 71 -1.14 -7.55 13.11
C GLY A 71 -2.37 -7.13 12.34
N ILE A 72 -3.45 -7.91 12.49
CA ILE A 72 -4.73 -7.66 11.82
C ILE A 72 -5.64 -6.91 12.77
N VAL A 73 -6.09 -5.73 12.34
CA VAL A 73 -7.03 -4.90 13.10
C VAL A 73 -8.24 -4.63 12.21
N GLY A 74 -9.42 -5.04 12.70
CA GLY A 74 -10.66 -4.90 11.95
C GLY A 74 -10.80 -5.90 10.82
N GLU A 75 -11.78 -5.68 9.96
CA GLU A 75 -12.07 -6.53 8.80
C GLU A 75 -11.30 -6.01 7.59
N ALA A 76 -10.57 -6.89 6.92
CA ALA A 76 -9.76 -6.51 5.76
C ALA A 76 -10.62 -6.33 4.52
N ASP A 77 -10.57 -5.15 3.92
CA ASP A 77 -11.17 -4.89 2.60
C ASP A 77 -10.25 -5.37 1.48
N LEU A 78 -8.95 -5.12 1.65
CA LEU A 78 -7.90 -5.61 0.75
C LEU A 78 -6.86 -6.33 1.59
N LYS A 79 -6.34 -7.43 1.05
CA LYS A 79 -5.25 -8.17 1.69
C LYS A 79 -4.17 -8.47 0.65
N ILE A 80 -2.98 -7.95 0.88
CA ILE A 80 -1.82 -8.13 0.02
C ILE A 80 -0.88 -9.12 0.69
N ILE A 81 -0.63 -10.24 0.03
CA ILE A 81 0.24 -11.30 0.54
C ILE A 81 1.40 -11.49 -0.42
N ALA A 82 2.62 -11.26 0.05
CA ALA A 82 3.82 -11.37 -0.78
C ALA A 82 5.07 -11.50 0.10
N ASP A 83 6.20 -11.74 -0.54
CA ASP A 83 7.50 -11.52 0.09
C ASP A 83 7.75 -10.02 0.20
N HIS A 84 8.66 -9.61 1.10
CA HIS A 84 8.95 -8.19 1.27
C HIS A 84 9.42 -7.53 -0.03
N ASP A 85 10.14 -8.24 -0.90
CA ASP A 85 10.57 -7.73 -2.20
C ASP A 85 9.38 -7.41 -3.10
N GLY A 86 8.34 -8.25 -3.09
CA GLY A 86 7.12 -8.00 -3.84
C GLY A 86 6.37 -6.77 -3.35
N ILE A 87 6.38 -6.54 -2.05
CA ILE A 87 5.78 -5.35 -1.44
C ILE A 87 6.55 -4.10 -1.85
N LEU A 88 7.89 -4.16 -1.84
CA LEU A 88 8.73 -3.06 -2.29
C LEU A 88 8.54 -2.76 -3.77
N ASP A 89 8.37 -3.78 -4.61
CA ASP A 89 8.15 -3.59 -6.05
C ASP A 89 6.88 -2.77 -6.33
N LEU A 90 5.85 -2.87 -5.48
CA LEU A 90 4.65 -2.04 -5.62
C LEU A 90 4.98 -0.55 -5.50
N SER A 91 6.00 -0.18 -4.72
CA SER A 91 6.42 1.22 -4.59
C SER A 91 7.21 1.73 -5.79
N LEU A 92 7.68 0.82 -6.64
CA LEU A 92 8.50 1.16 -7.82
C LEU A 92 7.66 1.24 -9.10
N ILE A 93 6.37 0.94 -9.06
CA ILE A 93 5.53 0.98 -10.24
C ILE A 93 5.41 2.41 -10.77
N ASN A 94 5.53 2.57 -12.09
CA ASN A 94 5.39 3.87 -12.73
C ASN A 94 3.91 4.24 -12.87
N ILE A 95 3.64 5.53 -12.80
CA ILE A 95 2.29 6.07 -13.02
C ILE A 95 2.25 6.71 -14.42
N PHE A 96 1.30 6.27 -15.24
CA PHE A 96 1.10 6.79 -16.58
C PHE A 96 -0.35 7.20 -16.74
N LEU A 97 -0.58 8.46 -17.09
CA LEU A 97 -1.93 9.04 -17.23
C LEU A 97 -2.80 8.83 -15.98
N GLY A 98 -2.18 8.93 -14.80
CA GLY A 98 -2.88 8.77 -13.52
C GLY A 98 -3.20 7.35 -13.12
N LEU A 99 -2.72 6.34 -13.87
CA LEU A 99 -2.95 4.93 -13.59
C LEU A 99 -1.63 4.17 -13.45
N PRO A 100 -1.59 3.09 -12.64
CA PRO A 100 -0.39 2.26 -12.56
C PRO A 100 -0.05 1.67 -13.94
N ASN A 101 1.22 1.70 -14.31
CA ASN A 101 1.67 1.16 -15.59
C ASN A 101 2.14 -0.29 -15.41
N TYR A 102 1.33 -1.24 -15.84
CA TYR A 102 1.64 -2.66 -15.75
C TYR A 102 2.39 -3.18 -16.99
N PHE A 103 2.68 -2.31 -17.97
CA PHE A 103 3.32 -2.72 -19.22
C PHE A 103 4.82 -2.48 -19.25
N ASP A 104 5.38 -1.71 -18.31
CA ASP A 104 6.82 -1.53 -18.19
C ASP A 104 7.46 -2.72 -17.47
N LYS A 105 8.79 -2.69 -17.28
CA LYS A 105 9.53 -3.79 -16.67
C LYS A 105 9.05 -4.10 -15.24
N VAL A 106 8.84 -3.08 -14.41
CA VAL A 106 8.39 -3.24 -13.04
C VAL A 106 6.96 -3.75 -13.00
N GLY A 107 6.07 -3.14 -13.78
CA GLY A 107 4.65 -3.54 -13.84
C GLY A 107 4.47 -4.96 -14.36
N ARG A 108 5.26 -5.38 -15.37
CA ARG A 108 5.23 -6.76 -15.87
C ARG A 108 5.72 -7.75 -14.82
N GLY A 109 6.71 -7.36 -14.02
CA GLY A 109 7.18 -8.17 -12.89
C GLY A 109 6.08 -8.40 -11.85
N ILE A 110 5.30 -7.37 -11.55
CA ILE A 110 4.16 -7.47 -10.64
C ILE A 110 3.09 -8.40 -11.21
N LEU A 111 2.75 -8.26 -12.50
CA LEU A 111 1.80 -9.16 -13.16
C LEU A 111 2.27 -10.61 -13.13
N LYS A 112 3.56 -10.85 -13.35
CA LYS A 112 4.15 -12.18 -13.28
C LYS A 112 4.00 -12.76 -11.87
N ARG A 113 4.27 -11.98 -10.82
CA ARG A 113 4.09 -12.43 -9.43
C ARG A 113 2.64 -12.80 -9.15
N LEU A 114 1.67 -12.02 -9.66
CA LEU A 114 0.25 -12.33 -9.52
C LEU A 114 -0.11 -13.65 -10.19
N LEU A 115 0.38 -13.88 -11.41
CA LEU A 115 0.12 -15.11 -12.17
C LEU A 115 0.75 -16.34 -11.50
N LEU A 116 1.94 -16.20 -10.94
CA LEU A 116 2.64 -17.31 -10.27
C LEU A 116 2.19 -17.52 -8.81
N GLY A 117 1.35 -16.65 -8.28
CA GLY A 117 0.87 -16.74 -6.91
C GLY A 117 1.85 -16.29 -5.84
N SER A 118 3.00 -15.72 -6.21
CA SER A 118 3.95 -15.16 -5.24
C SER A 118 3.51 -13.80 -4.70
N LEU A 119 2.61 -13.13 -5.40
CA LEU A 119 1.89 -11.95 -4.92
C LEU A 119 0.40 -12.25 -5.04
N ARG A 120 -0.32 -12.15 -3.93
CA ARG A 120 -1.76 -12.36 -3.89
C ARG A 120 -2.45 -11.12 -3.37
N ILE A 121 -3.53 -10.73 -4.04
CA ILE A 121 -4.34 -9.58 -3.61
C ILE A 121 -5.78 -10.06 -3.47
N LYS A 122 -6.25 -10.15 -2.23
CA LYS A 122 -7.64 -10.51 -1.92
C LYS A 122 -8.46 -9.23 -1.83
N GLY A 123 -9.70 -9.27 -2.32
CA GLY A 123 -10.60 -8.12 -2.34
C GLY A 123 -10.50 -7.28 -3.59
N LEU A 124 -9.65 -7.66 -4.54
CA LEU A 124 -9.45 -6.91 -5.79
C LEU A 124 -10.74 -6.70 -6.57
N LEU A 125 -11.56 -7.76 -6.70
CA LEU A 125 -12.81 -7.69 -7.47
C LEU A 125 -13.88 -6.85 -6.79
N LYS A 126 -13.85 -6.76 -5.45
CA LYS A 126 -14.81 -5.97 -4.68
C LYS A 126 -14.39 -4.51 -4.55
N HIS A 127 -13.09 -4.24 -4.54
CA HIS A 127 -12.54 -2.91 -4.25
C HIS A 127 -11.46 -2.50 -5.26
N PRO A 128 -11.75 -2.54 -6.59
CA PRO A 128 -10.73 -2.25 -7.60
C PRO A 128 -10.26 -0.79 -7.56
N LEU A 129 -11.15 0.15 -7.27
CA LEU A 129 -10.78 1.57 -7.18
C LEU A 129 -9.91 1.84 -5.95
N GLN A 130 -10.19 1.18 -4.83
CA GLN A 130 -9.37 1.30 -3.63
C GLN A 130 -7.95 0.78 -3.89
N LEU A 131 -7.83 -0.34 -4.59
CA LEU A 131 -6.52 -0.88 -4.96
C LEU A 131 -5.76 0.09 -5.89
N THR A 132 -6.45 0.71 -6.85
CA THR A 132 -5.84 1.69 -7.75
C THR A 132 -5.29 2.88 -6.97
N HIS A 133 -6.07 3.44 -6.05
CA HIS A 133 -5.62 4.55 -5.21
C HIS A 133 -4.45 4.14 -4.31
N LEU A 134 -4.50 2.95 -3.76
CA LEU A 134 -3.43 2.42 -2.91
C LEU A 134 -2.11 2.30 -3.70
N THR A 135 -2.17 1.75 -4.91
CA THR A 135 -0.99 1.57 -5.77
C THR A 135 -0.39 2.92 -6.15
N LYS A 136 -1.23 3.89 -6.49
CA LYS A 136 -0.77 5.25 -6.81
C LYS A 136 -0.12 5.92 -5.60
N LEU A 137 -0.66 5.71 -4.41
CA LEU A 137 -0.10 6.27 -3.18
C LEU A 137 1.26 5.65 -2.85
N PHE A 138 1.40 4.33 -3.03
CA PHE A 138 2.64 3.61 -2.73
C PHE A 138 3.78 3.95 -3.69
N SER A 139 3.48 4.25 -4.94
CA SER A 139 4.49 4.50 -5.95
C SER A 139 5.34 5.72 -5.58
N VAL A 140 6.66 5.59 -5.72
CA VAL A 140 7.59 6.72 -5.56
C VAL A 140 7.69 7.56 -6.85
N ASN A 141 6.92 7.21 -7.86
CA ASN A 141 6.88 7.92 -9.15
C ASN A 141 5.65 8.83 -9.28
#